data_02c6a42bce3cc2c8ae53937f638b2ebb
#
_entry.id   02c6a42bce3cc2c8ae53937f638b2ebb
#
_cell.length_a   1.000
_cell.length_b   1.000
_cell.length_c   1.000
_cell.angle_alpha   90.00
_cell.angle_beta   90.00
_cell.angle_gamma   90.00
#
_symmetry.space_group_name_H-M   'P 1'
#
loop_
_entity.id
_entity.type
_entity.pdbx_description
1 polymer ?
#
loop_
_entity_poly.entity_id
_entity_poly.type
_entity_poly.pdbx_seq_one_letter_code
_entity_poly.pdbx_strand_id
1 'polypeptide(L)'
;ALRETIARLEGKALPAMAAARQADAAVAAEGAAAGSSNRFCFGVQEVDCLLDGGLPRDGLTEVRTQLFRDSGAATALLLALTSRLMGSSGKDEKATGEPVLWIGDTACVQEAGLPYALGLREFGLRPDQLLFALPRKLEDALWIAELALASRALAATILEVRGNLPGFGLTESRRFALRA
;
A
#
# COMPACT_ATOMS: atom_id res chain seq x y z
N ALA A 1 31.13 -17.31 6.65
CA ALA A 1 31.90 -17.78 5.47
C ALA A 1 31.85 -19.31 5.31
N LEU A 2 32.53 -20.15 6.19
CA LEU A 2 32.61 -21.61 5.99
C LEU A 2 31.23 -22.30 6.02
N ARG A 3 30.37 -21.97 6.98
CA ARG A 3 29.01 -22.54 7.11
C ARG A 3 28.12 -22.18 5.92
N GLU A 4 28.28 -21.01 5.36
CA GLU A 4 27.55 -20.55 4.16
C GLU A 4 28.00 -21.33 2.92
N THR A 5 29.29 -21.59 2.80
CA THR A 5 29.83 -22.36 1.69
C THR A 5 29.36 -23.81 1.75
N ILE A 6 29.34 -24.41 2.93
CA ILE A 6 28.84 -25.78 3.16
C ILE A 6 27.36 -25.89 2.84
N ALA A 7 26.51 -24.94 3.33
CA ALA A 7 25.07 -24.93 3.05
C ALA A 7 24.77 -24.79 1.57
N ARG A 8 25.58 -23.98 0.84
CA ARG A 8 25.45 -23.83 -0.61
C ARG A 8 25.81 -25.12 -1.38
N LEU A 9 26.85 -25.81 -0.95
CA LEU A 9 27.28 -27.09 -1.56
C LEU A 9 26.29 -28.23 -1.27
N GLU A 10 25.64 -28.23 -0.11
CA GLU A 10 24.62 -29.19 0.27
C GLU A 10 23.22 -28.90 -0.28
N GLY A 11 23.04 -27.79 -1.03
CA GLY A 11 21.74 -27.37 -1.54
C GLY A 11 20.72 -26.98 -0.47
N LYS A 12 21.19 -26.77 0.78
CA LYS A 12 20.35 -26.34 1.90
C LYS A 12 20.22 -24.82 1.93
N ALA A 13 19.04 -24.33 2.27
CA ALA A 13 18.83 -22.90 2.46
C ALA A 13 19.77 -22.37 3.57
N LEU A 14 20.39 -21.21 3.33
CA LEU A 14 21.21 -20.55 4.33
C LEU A 14 20.43 -20.39 5.65
N PRO A 15 21.05 -20.60 6.83
CA PRO A 15 20.37 -20.53 8.12
C PRO A 15 19.59 -19.21 8.32
N ALA A 16 20.13 -18.10 7.84
CA ALA A 16 19.46 -16.80 7.89
C ALA A 16 18.20 -16.77 6.99
N MET A 17 18.25 -17.38 5.81
CA MET A 17 17.08 -17.49 4.93
C MET A 17 16.06 -18.50 5.44
N ALA A 18 16.50 -19.56 6.09
CA ALA A 18 15.61 -20.53 6.74
C ALA A 18 14.90 -19.89 7.95
N ALA A 19 15.62 -19.12 8.76
CA ALA A 19 15.04 -18.36 9.87
C ALA A 19 14.06 -17.28 9.40
N ALA A 20 14.39 -16.55 8.32
CA ALA A 20 13.49 -15.58 7.72
C ALA A 20 12.21 -16.26 7.20
N ARG A 21 12.33 -17.37 6.46
CA ARG A 21 11.16 -18.13 6.00
C ARG A 21 10.32 -18.73 7.13
N GLN A 22 10.95 -19.15 8.23
CA GLN A 22 10.22 -19.61 9.41
C GLN A 22 9.52 -18.46 10.14
N ALA A 23 10.14 -17.28 10.22
CA ALA A 23 9.50 -16.08 10.76
C ALA A 23 8.32 -15.64 9.87
N ASP A 24 8.50 -15.61 8.54
CA ASP A 24 7.44 -15.31 7.59
C ASP A 24 6.30 -16.34 7.66
N ALA A 25 6.64 -17.65 7.81
CA ALA A 25 5.65 -18.70 7.97
C ALA A 25 4.92 -18.64 9.32
N ALA A 26 5.59 -18.22 10.39
CA ALA A 26 4.96 -18.00 11.68
C ALA A 26 4.01 -16.81 11.65
N VAL A 27 4.40 -15.69 11.03
CA VAL A 27 3.54 -14.53 10.81
C VAL A 27 2.36 -14.89 9.91
N ALA A 28 2.59 -15.68 8.85
CA ALA A 28 1.51 -16.17 7.98
C ALA A 28 0.56 -17.14 8.72
N ALA A 29 1.08 -17.98 9.61
CA ALA A 29 0.26 -18.89 10.41
C ALA A 29 -0.56 -18.16 11.48
N GLU A 30 -0.01 -17.10 12.10
CA GLU A 30 -0.75 -16.22 13.00
C GLU A 30 -1.79 -15.41 12.23
N GLY A 31 -1.48 -14.93 11.03
CA GLY A 31 -2.42 -14.26 10.13
C GLY A 31 -3.53 -15.18 9.62
N ALA A 32 -3.25 -16.46 9.37
CA ALA A 32 -4.24 -17.46 8.96
C ALA A 32 -5.15 -17.90 10.12
N ALA A 33 -4.66 -17.88 11.36
CA ALA A 33 -5.46 -18.14 12.56
C ALA A 33 -6.37 -16.97 12.95
N ALA A 34 -6.01 -15.74 12.56
CA ALA A 34 -6.80 -14.52 12.73
C ALA A 34 -7.79 -14.33 11.57
N GLY A 35 -8.56 -15.31 11.22
CA GLY A 35 -9.72 -15.31 10.32
C GLY A 35 -9.64 -14.38 9.09
N SER A 36 -10.07 -14.87 7.94
CA SER A 36 -10.10 -14.25 6.60
C SER A 36 -10.79 -12.86 6.48
N SER A 37 -11.10 -12.19 7.59
CA SER A 37 -11.87 -10.93 7.62
C SER A 37 -11.03 -9.66 7.49
N ASN A 38 -9.70 -9.72 7.68
CA ASN A 38 -8.84 -8.54 7.70
C ASN A 38 -7.97 -8.38 6.44
N ARG A 39 -8.33 -9.06 5.35
CA ARG A 39 -7.65 -8.92 4.06
C ARG A 39 -8.56 -8.28 3.02
N PHE A 40 -7.94 -7.53 2.15
CA PHE A 40 -8.58 -6.84 1.04
C PHE A 40 -8.26 -7.59 -0.27
N CYS A 41 -9.27 -8.29 -0.80
CA CYS A 41 -9.12 -9.08 -2.03
C CYS A 41 -9.08 -8.18 -3.27
N PHE A 42 -8.22 -8.55 -4.23
CA PHE A 42 -8.20 -7.92 -5.57
C PHE A 42 -9.43 -8.29 -6.39
N GLY A 43 -10.06 -9.44 -6.11
CA GLY A 43 -11.15 -10.02 -6.88
C GLY A 43 -10.68 -10.71 -8.15
N VAL A 44 -9.39 -10.99 -8.23
CA VAL A 44 -8.74 -11.82 -9.24
C VAL A 44 -8.16 -13.01 -8.51
N GLN A 45 -8.76 -14.19 -8.70
CA GLN A 45 -8.46 -15.38 -7.91
C GLN A 45 -6.98 -15.74 -7.90
N GLU A 46 -6.29 -15.61 -9.05
CA GLU A 46 -4.88 -15.92 -9.18
C GLU A 46 -4.01 -14.97 -8.34
N VAL A 47 -4.35 -13.69 -8.29
CA VAL A 47 -3.66 -12.68 -7.50
C VAL A 47 -3.94 -12.86 -6.02
N ASP A 48 -5.20 -13.09 -5.67
CA ASP A 48 -5.62 -13.29 -4.28
C ASP A 48 -4.98 -14.56 -3.70
N CYS A 49 -4.84 -15.64 -4.49
CA CYS A 49 -4.12 -16.83 -4.07
C CYS A 49 -2.63 -16.58 -3.85
N LEU A 50 -1.98 -15.76 -4.69
CA LEU A 50 -0.56 -15.41 -4.54
C LEU A 50 -0.30 -14.55 -3.29
N LEU A 51 -1.29 -13.82 -2.85
CA LEU A 51 -1.23 -12.89 -1.71
C LEU A 51 -1.97 -13.42 -0.48
N ASP A 52 -2.14 -14.73 -0.36
CA ASP A 52 -2.82 -15.38 0.77
C ASP A 52 -4.19 -14.77 1.11
N GLY A 53 -4.96 -14.41 0.08
CA GLY A 53 -6.29 -13.82 0.20
C GLY A 53 -6.35 -12.30 0.03
N GLY A 54 -5.27 -11.65 -0.35
CA GLY A 54 -5.23 -10.23 -0.66
C GLY A 54 -4.28 -9.39 0.20
N LEU A 55 -4.43 -8.08 0.16
CA LEU A 55 -3.61 -7.16 0.95
C LEU A 55 -4.09 -7.06 2.40
N PRO A 56 -3.21 -6.83 3.38
CA PRO A 56 -3.61 -6.53 4.75
C PRO A 56 -4.38 -5.20 4.79
N ARG A 57 -5.45 -5.15 5.57
CA ARG A 57 -6.24 -3.91 5.76
C ARG A 57 -5.65 -2.98 6.82
N ASP A 58 -4.88 -3.55 7.73
CA ASP A 58 -4.25 -2.88 8.88
C ASP A 58 -2.73 -2.79 8.71
N GLY A 59 -2.28 -2.48 7.51
CA GLY A 59 -0.87 -2.49 7.20
C GLY A 59 -0.46 -1.51 6.12
N LEU A 60 0.85 -1.43 5.93
CA LEU A 60 1.47 -0.65 4.87
C LEU A 60 1.76 -1.53 3.66
N THR A 61 1.19 -1.18 2.51
CA THR A 61 1.51 -1.82 1.23
C THR A 61 2.30 -0.86 0.36
N GLU A 62 3.44 -1.29 -0.12
CA GLU A 62 4.29 -0.50 -1.03
C GLU A 62 4.16 -1.01 -2.47
N VAL A 63 3.84 -0.10 -3.40
CA VAL A 63 3.83 -0.36 -4.84
C VAL A 63 5.00 0.40 -5.47
N ARG A 64 5.91 -0.31 -6.11
CA ARG A 64 7.08 0.27 -6.78
C ARG A 64 7.08 0.04 -8.27
N THR A 65 7.47 1.07 -9.01
CA THR A 65 7.81 0.96 -10.43
C THR A 65 9.29 1.23 -10.64
N GLN A 66 9.91 0.49 -11.55
CA GLN A 66 11.35 0.68 -11.82
C GLN A 66 11.60 1.91 -12.69
N LEU A 67 10.67 2.22 -13.57
CA LEU A 67 10.80 3.32 -14.53
C LEU A 67 9.67 4.32 -14.32
N PHE A 68 9.99 5.59 -14.46
CA PHE A 68 9.01 6.66 -14.31
C PHE A 68 7.84 6.54 -15.30
N ARG A 69 8.09 6.08 -16.52
CA ARG A 69 7.02 5.83 -17.51
C ARG A 69 5.94 4.84 -17.03
N ASP A 70 6.29 3.99 -16.06
CA ASP A 70 5.38 2.98 -15.50
C ASP A 70 4.57 3.52 -14.30
N SER A 71 4.82 4.77 -13.87
CA SER A 71 4.11 5.38 -12.73
C SER A 71 2.60 5.45 -12.96
N GLY A 72 2.16 5.69 -14.20
CA GLY A 72 0.74 5.67 -14.54
C GLY A 72 0.07 4.32 -14.28
N ALA A 73 0.78 3.21 -14.47
CA ALA A 73 0.27 1.88 -14.15
C ALA A 73 0.12 1.67 -12.63
N ALA A 74 1.08 2.17 -11.83
CA ALA A 74 0.97 2.14 -10.37
C ALA A 74 -0.20 2.99 -9.88
N THR A 75 -0.37 4.20 -10.41
CA THR A 75 -1.50 5.08 -10.11
C THR A 75 -2.83 4.42 -10.49
N ALA A 76 -2.94 3.80 -11.66
CA ALA A 76 -4.14 3.09 -12.09
C ALA A 76 -4.47 1.90 -11.16
N LEU A 77 -3.46 1.13 -10.73
CA LEU A 77 -3.63 0.06 -9.76
C LEU A 77 -4.15 0.60 -8.42
N LEU A 78 -3.56 1.68 -7.90
CA LEU A 78 -4.02 2.30 -6.65
C LEU A 78 -5.45 2.82 -6.76
N LEU A 79 -5.84 3.43 -7.88
CA LEU A 79 -7.21 3.87 -8.15
C LEU A 79 -8.18 2.69 -8.18
N ALA A 80 -7.82 1.59 -8.83
CA ALA A 80 -8.65 0.38 -8.87
C ALA A 80 -8.83 -0.24 -7.47
N LEU A 81 -7.75 -0.33 -6.69
CA LEU A 81 -7.82 -0.81 -5.30
C LEU A 81 -8.68 0.12 -4.43
N THR A 82 -8.51 1.43 -4.56
CA THR A 82 -9.30 2.44 -3.86
C THR A 82 -10.78 2.32 -4.21
N SER A 83 -11.11 2.17 -5.48
CA SER A 83 -12.49 1.97 -5.95
C SER A 83 -13.13 0.74 -5.31
N ARG A 84 -12.40 -0.37 -5.28
CA ARG A 84 -12.89 -1.59 -4.63
C ARG A 84 -13.05 -1.44 -3.12
N LEU A 85 -12.11 -0.75 -2.47
CA LEU A 85 -12.17 -0.48 -1.03
C LEU A 85 -13.44 0.34 -0.70
N MET A 86 -13.70 1.39 -1.46
CA MET A 86 -14.88 2.25 -1.28
C MET A 86 -16.18 1.54 -1.66
N GLY A 87 -16.18 0.72 -2.71
CA GLY A 87 -17.32 -0.07 -3.16
C GLY A 87 -17.68 -1.24 -2.22
N SER A 88 -16.71 -1.71 -1.44
CA SER A 88 -16.92 -2.79 -0.45
C SER A 88 -17.63 -2.31 0.81
N SER A 89 -17.66 -1.01 1.06
CA SER A 89 -18.19 -0.43 2.30
C SER A 89 -19.72 -0.29 2.37
N GLY A 90 -20.47 -0.73 1.38
CA GLY A 90 -21.92 -0.84 1.53
C GLY A 90 -22.73 -0.69 0.25
N LYS A 91 -23.78 -1.49 0.14
CA LYS A 91 -24.83 -1.42 -0.90
C LYS A 91 -25.79 -0.25 -0.69
N ASP A 92 -25.57 0.60 0.30
CA ASP A 92 -26.41 1.76 0.59
C ASP A 92 -25.85 3.00 -0.09
N GLU A 93 -26.57 3.52 -1.08
CA GLU A 93 -26.28 4.79 -1.78
C GLU A 93 -26.18 6.02 -0.84
N LYS A 94 -26.54 5.87 0.43
CA LYS A 94 -26.48 6.91 1.47
C LYS A 94 -25.31 6.78 2.43
N ALA A 95 -24.50 5.73 2.34
CA ALA A 95 -23.31 5.62 3.18
C ALA A 95 -22.32 6.70 2.74
N THR A 96 -22.15 7.72 3.56
CA THR A 96 -20.98 8.61 3.56
C THR A 96 -19.78 7.73 3.93
N GLY A 97 -19.26 6.99 2.93
CA GLY A 97 -18.06 6.19 3.13
C GLY A 97 -16.92 7.09 3.58
N GLU A 98 -16.05 6.55 4.43
CA GLU A 98 -14.87 7.25 4.87
C GLU A 98 -14.04 7.69 3.65
N PRO A 99 -13.55 8.94 3.61
CA PRO A 99 -12.80 9.44 2.47
C PRO A 99 -11.41 8.78 2.39
N VAL A 100 -10.82 8.85 1.21
CA VAL A 100 -9.43 8.46 0.96
C VAL A 100 -8.59 9.72 0.81
N LEU A 101 -7.45 9.78 1.49
CA LEU A 101 -6.50 10.86 1.35
C LEU A 101 -5.38 10.44 0.39
N TRP A 102 -5.18 11.24 -0.65
CA TRP A 102 -4.06 11.12 -1.58
C TRP A 102 -3.07 12.23 -1.33
N ILE A 103 -1.88 11.89 -0.91
CA ILE A 103 -0.77 12.80 -0.68
C ILE A 103 0.18 12.66 -1.87
N GLY A 104 0.19 13.66 -2.76
CA GLY A 104 1.02 13.66 -3.95
C GLY A 104 2.29 14.47 -3.75
N ASP A 105 3.40 14.01 -4.34
CA ASP A 105 4.60 14.82 -4.51
C ASP A 105 4.32 15.90 -5.56
N THR A 106 4.70 17.13 -5.27
CA THR A 106 4.57 18.26 -6.21
C THR A 106 5.21 17.98 -7.57
N ALA A 107 6.33 17.26 -7.60
CA ALA A 107 7.00 16.88 -8.85
C ALA A 107 6.15 15.90 -9.67
N CYS A 108 5.53 14.90 -9.02
CA CYS A 108 4.61 13.97 -9.68
C CYS A 108 3.41 14.70 -10.29
N VAL A 109 2.83 15.64 -9.56
CA VAL A 109 1.69 16.41 -10.01
C VAL A 109 2.05 17.35 -11.17
N GLN A 110 3.23 17.96 -11.16
CA GLN A 110 3.69 18.82 -12.25
C GLN A 110 3.94 18.05 -13.55
N GLU A 111 4.37 16.80 -13.47
CA GLU A 111 4.68 15.98 -14.64
C GLU A 111 3.50 15.15 -15.14
N ALA A 112 2.73 14.55 -14.24
CA ALA A 112 1.63 13.64 -14.57
C ALA A 112 0.23 14.27 -14.40
N GLY A 113 0.13 15.43 -13.72
CA GLY A 113 -1.14 16.03 -13.36
C GLY A 113 -1.83 15.34 -12.20
N LEU A 114 -3.01 15.83 -11.86
CA LEU A 114 -3.91 15.20 -10.89
C LEU A 114 -4.86 14.23 -11.62
N PRO A 115 -5.32 13.18 -10.95
CA PRO A 115 -6.33 12.29 -11.49
C PRO A 115 -7.57 13.09 -11.94
N TYR A 116 -7.99 12.86 -13.19
CA TYR A 116 -9.10 13.58 -13.78
C TYR A 116 -10.44 13.11 -13.21
N ALA A 117 -11.23 14.04 -12.64
CA ALA A 117 -12.44 13.72 -11.90
C ALA A 117 -13.50 12.89 -12.67
N LEU A 118 -13.64 13.11 -13.98
CA LEU A 118 -14.55 12.29 -14.80
C LEU A 118 -14.00 10.87 -14.99
N GLY A 119 -12.68 10.73 -15.22
CA GLY A 119 -12.04 9.42 -15.30
C GLY A 119 -12.14 8.65 -14.00
N LEU A 120 -12.07 9.32 -12.84
CA LEU A 120 -12.28 8.68 -11.54
C LEU A 120 -13.64 8.00 -11.43
N ARG A 121 -14.69 8.63 -11.97
CA ARG A 121 -16.04 8.03 -12.01
C ARG A 121 -16.12 6.76 -12.87
N GLU A 122 -15.36 6.71 -13.95
CA GLU A 122 -15.27 5.51 -14.80
C GLU A 122 -14.60 4.35 -14.07
N PHE A 123 -13.70 4.65 -13.12
CA PHE A 123 -13.15 3.67 -12.18
C PHE A 123 -14.10 3.31 -11.03
N GLY A 124 -15.29 3.91 -10.96
CA GLY A 124 -16.24 3.69 -9.87
C GLY A 124 -15.92 4.49 -8.61
N LEU A 125 -15.02 5.47 -8.71
CA LEU A 125 -14.64 6.35 -7.61
C LEU A 125 -15.56 7.57 -7.55
N ARG A 126 -15.92 7.97 -6.34
CA ARG A 126 -16.62 9.21 -6.08
C ARG A 126 -15.61 10.31 -5.82
N PRO A 127 -15.50 11.34 -6.70
CA PRO A 127 -14.50 12.40 -6.55
C PRO A 127 -14.64 13.20 -5.25
N ASP A 128 -15.85 13.27 -4.68
CA ASP A 128 -16.15 13.95 -3.41
C ASP A 128 -15.60 13.18 -2.18
N GLN A 129 -15.22 11.93 -2.34
CA GLN A 129 -14.60 11.13 -1.30
C GLN A 129 -13.06 11.05 -1.42
N LEU A 130 -12.49 11.70 -2.42
CA LEU A 130 -11.05 11.74 -2.63
C LEU A 130 -10.50 13.10 -2.21
N LEU A 131 -9.73 13.11 -1.13
CA LEU A 131 -9.05 14.29 -0.62
C LEU A 131 -7.62 14.31 -1.17
N PHE A 132 -7.17 15.48 -1.65
CA PHE A 132 -5.80 15.65 -2.13
C PHE A 132 -5.03 16.60 -1.22
N ALA A 133 -3.83 16.17 -0.82
CA ALA A 133 -2.83 17.01 -0.19
C ALA A 133 -1.59 17.07 -1.08
N LEU A 134 -1.13 18.30 -1.37
CA LEU A 134 0.00 18.56 -2.28
C LEU A 134 1.08 19.36 -1.56
N PRO A 135 1.76 18.76 -0.60
CA PRO A 135 2.83 19.43 0.12
C PRO A 135 4.02 19.72 -0.80
N ARG A 136 4.72 20.81 -0.54
CA ARG A 136 5.91 21.20 -1.32
C ARG A 136 7.18 20.49 -0.86
N LYS A 137 7.18 19.96 0.35
CA LYS A 137 8.32 19.28 0.97
C LYS A 137 7.93 17.87 1.37
N LEU A 138 8.89 16.96 1.21
CA LEU A 138 8.70 15.58 1.65
C LEU A 138 8.37 15.49 3.15
N GLU A 139 9.04 16.29 3.97
CA GLU A 139 8.82 16.32 5.42
C GLU A 139 7.34 16.60 5.77
N ASP A 140 6.73 17.55 5.06
CA ASP A 140 5.31 17.88 5.22
C ASP A 140 4.42 16.72 4.75
N ALA A 141 4.79 16.05 3.64
CA ALA A 141 4.08 14.86 3.15
C ALA A 141 4.08 13.72 4.17
N LEU A 142 5.24 13.43 4.74
CA LEU A 142 5.40 12.40 5.77
C LEU A 142 4.61 12.75 7.03
N TRP A 143 4.66 14.01 7.45
CA TRP A 143 3.89 14.48 8.61
C TRP A 143 2.38 14.36 8.38
N ILE A 144 1.88 14.77 7.21
CA ILE A 144 0.46 14.62 6.83
C ILE A 144 0.07 13.14 6.84
N ALA A 145 0.90 12.25 6.28
CA ALA A 145 0.65 10.83 6.27
C ALA A 145 0.56 10.24 7.69
N GLU A 146 1.45 10.64 8.60
CA GLU A 146 1.39 10.22 9.99
C GLU A 146 0.11 10.66 10.71
N LEU A 147 -0.33 11.89 10.49
CA LEU A 147 -1.58 12.41 11.05
C LEU A 147 -2.79 11.68 10.47
N ALA A 148 -2.76 11.41 9.16
CA ALA A 148 -3.81 10.68 8.46
C ALA A 148 -4.00 9.26 9.04
N LEU A 149 -2.90 8.52 9.21
CA LEU A 149 -2.93 7.18 9.81
C LEU A 149 -3.44 7.19 11.26
N ALA A 150 -3.13 8.24 12.01
CA ALA A 150 -3.60 8.36 13.39
C ALA A 150 -5.07 8.77 13.51
N SER A 151 -5.67 9.36 12.48
CA SER A 151 -7.00 9.98 12.55
C SER A 151 -8.15 8.99 12.60
N ARG A 152 -7.97 7.78 12.05
CA ARG A 152 -9.00 6.74 11.88
C ARG A 152 -10.28 7.23 11.16
N ALA A 153 -10.21 8.39 10.51
CA ALA A 153 -11.35 9.00 9.79
C ALA A 153 -11.27 8.75 8.28
N LEU A 154 -10.28 7.99 7.85
CA LEU A 154 -9.98 7.73 6.44
C LEU A 154 -10.05 6.23 6.16
N ALA A 155 -10.66 5.86 5.04
CA ALA A 155 -10.67 4.48 4.56
C ALA A 155 -9.27 4.01 4.14
N ALA A 156 -8.47 4.91 3.58
CA ALA A 156 -7.08 4.67 3.22
C ALA A 156 -6.30 5.99 3.09
N THR A 157 -4.99 5.89 3.22
CA THR A 157 -4.06 6.98 2.92
C THR A 157 -3.10 6.52 1.84
N ILE A 158 -3.03 7.25 0.74
CA ILE A 158 -2.09 7.00 -0.36
C ILE A 158 -1.01 8.06 -0.28
N LEU A 159 0.24 7.64 -0.20
CA LEU A 159 1.41 8.52 -0.28
C LEU A 159 2.16 8.20 -1.57
N GLU A 160 2.09 9.12 -2.53
CA GLU A 160 2.82 9.01 -3.79
C GLU A 160 4.11 9.83 -3.71
N VAL A 161 5.23 9.17 -3.92
CA VAL A 161 6.54 9.78 -3.84
C VAL A 161 7.42 9.32 -4.99
N ARG A 162 8.27 10.21 -5.48
CA ARG A 162 9.14 9.95 -6.62
C ARG A 162 10.58 9.69 -6.20
N GLY A 163 11.16 8.66 -6.80
CA GLY A 163 12.59 8.35 -6.66
C GLY A 163 12.97 7.78 -5.29
N ASN A 164 14.28 7.68 -5.08
CA ASN A 164 14.84 7.33 -3.77
C ASN A 164 14.85 8.59 -2.91
N LEU A 165 14.02 8.62 -1.90
CA LEU A 165 13.89 9.78 -1.02
C LEU A 165 15.00 9.79 0.02
N PRO A 166 15.93 10.76 -0.03
CA PRO A 166 16.82 10.99 1.08
C PRO A 166 15.96 11.40 2.30
N GLY A 167 16.03 10.64 3.38
CA GLY A 167 15.25 10.89 4.60
C GLY A 167 14.02 10.01 4.77
N PHE A 168 13.68 9.16 3.79
CA PHE A 168 12.70 8.09 3.98
C PHE A 168 13.42 6.75 4.10
N GLY A 169 13.59 6.28 5.31
CA GLY A 169 14.31 5.06 5.64
C GLY A 169 13.49 4.08 6.45
N LEU A 170 14.18 3.12 7.03
CA LEU A 170 13.55 2.10 7.90
C LEU A 170 12.80 2.71 9.09
N THR A 171 13.27 3.85 9.61
CA THR A 171 12.65 4.53 10.75
C THR A 171 11.26 5.04 10.39
N GLU A 172 11.12 5.72 9.26
CA GLU A 172 9.86 6.28 8.76
C GLU A 172 8.90 5.16 8.37
N SER A 173 9.37 4.17 7.62
CA SER A 173 8.56 3.00 7.25
C SER A 173 8.03 2.25 8.48
N ARG A 174 8.88 2.06 9.52
CA ARG A 174 8.46 1.43 10.77
C ARG A 174 7.44 2.26 11.53
N ARG A 175 7.59 3.59 11.56
CA ARG A 175 6.62 4.49 12.19
C ARG A 175 5.27 4.41 11.51
N PHE A 176 5.23 4.34 10.17
CA PHE A 176 4.00 4.17 9.41
C PHE A 176 3.35 2.82 9.67
N ALA A 177 4.12 1.73 9.61
CA ALA A 177 3.62 0.39 9.86
C ALA A 177 3.05 0.19 11.28
N LEU A 178 3.55 0.94 12.27
CA LEU A 178 3.02 0.90 13.64
C LEU A 178 1.74 1.73 13.84
N ARG A 179 1.38 2.60 12.89
CA ARG A 179 0.21 3.46 12.95
C ARG A 179 -0.91 3.05 12.00
N ALA A 180 -0.56 2.27 10.97
CA ALA A 180 -1.50 1.67 10.04
C ALA A 180 -2.19 0.47 10.66
#